data_6cd1f45a74fbfa4159c9cb22ff76b74d
#
_entry.id   6cd1f45a74fbfa4159c9cb22ff76b74d
#
_cell.length_a   1.000
_cell.length_b   1.000
_cell.length_c   1.000
_cell.angle_alpha   90.00
_cell.angle_beta   90.00
_cell.angle_gamma   90.00
#
_symmetry.space_group_name_H-M   'P 1'
#
loop_
_entity.id
_entity.type
_entity.pdbx_description
1 polymer ?
#
loop_
_entity_poly.entity_id
_entity_poly.type
_entity_poly.pdbx_seq_one_letter_code
_entity_poly.pdbx_strand_id
1 'polypeptide(L)'
;MVRFSSSLEDKQPQKRNTQVRNDFDSQYSRLNERPPIVERPVYQKEPASYIERPQTIERHDDYDELVVEERPQVKEPLQFNPKDNIQFGVEYSPSSKPPVIGNNYTIRSNSIIYNDVVIGDNFRTGHNVVIRENTNIGDDVLIGTNTVIEGDVIIGNDVSIQSNVYIPTNSVIEDNVFIGPCACFTNDKYPVRINYELQGPRIRRGASIGGNTTFLSNVEVGEGAIVAAGAIVIHSVPPFYLAIGTPARIKPLPDHLKVPNKL
;
A
#
# COMPACT_ATOMS: atom_id res chain seq x y z
N MET A 1 -37.55 -62.07 7.36
CA MET A 1 -37.42 -62.00 5.90
C MET A 1 -38.10 -60.74 5.42
N VAL A 2 -37.33 -59.64 5.32
CA VAL A 2 -37.84 -58.33 4.94
C VAL A 2 -37.06 -57.92 3.67
N ARG A 3 -37.77 -57.74 2.56
CA ARG A 3 -37.22 -57.29 1.29
C ARG A 3 -37.15 -55.79 1.25
N PHE A 4 -35.94 -55.25 1.02
CA PHE A 4 -35.76 -53.83 0.62
C PHE A 4 -35.82 -53.73 -0.90
N SER A 5 -36.75 -52.92 -1.40
CA SER A 5 -36.79 -52.49 -2.79
C SER A 5 -36.04 -51.18 -2.96
N SER A 6 -35.00 -51.18 -3.80
CA SER A 6 -34.25 -50.00 -4.21
C SER A 6 -34.90 -49.34 -5.41
N SER A 7 -35.39 -48.10 -5.27
CA SER A 7 -35.69 -47.23 -6.38
C SER A 7 -34.58 -46.21 -6.55
N LEU A 8 -33.78 -46.37 -7.60
CA LEU A 8 -32.81 -45.39 -8.08
C LEU A 8 -33.56 -44.40 -8.97
N GLU A 9 -33.79 -43.19 -8.47
CA GLU A 9 -34.24 -42.06 -9.33
C GLU A 9 -33.01 -41.43 -9.98
N ASP A 10 -32.98 -41.50 -11.32
CA ASP A 10 -32.03 -40.77 -12.17
C ASP A 10 -32.26 -39.27 -12.08
N LYS A 11 -31.37 -38.56 -11.41
CA LYS A 11 -31.27 -37.09 -11.46
C LYS A 11 -30.45 -36.68 -12.67
N GLN A 12 -31.15 -36.15 -13.71
CA GLN A 12 -30.50 -35.49 -14.83
C GLN A 12 -29.61 -34.31 -14.37
N PRO A 13 -28.45 -34.05 -14.99
CA PRO A 13 -27.60 -32.92 -14.63
C PRO A 13 -28.25 -31.61 -15.10
N GLN A 14 -28.42 -30.68 -14.14
CA GLN A 14 -28.89 -29.33 -14.44
C GLN A 14 -27.92 -28.64 -15.41
N LYS A 15 -28.42 -28.09 -16.51
CA LYS A 15 -27.70 -27.25 -17.47
C LYS A 15 -27.17 -26.02 -16.75
N ARG A 16 -25.86 -25.95 -16.48
CA ARG A 16 -25.18 -24.75 -16.00
C ARG A 16 -25.29 -23.65 -17.06
N ASN A 17 -25.67 -22.48 -16.58
CA ASN A 17 -25.96 -21.27 -17.35
C ASN A 17 -24.73 -20.84 -18.19
N THR A 18 -24.75 -21.11 -19.49
CA THR A 18 -23.70 -20.78 -20.47
C THR A 18 -23.59 -19.29 -20.72
N GLN A 19 -24.55 -18.49 -20.29
CA GLN A 19 -24.58 -17.04 -20.53
C GLN A 19 -23.56 -16.27 -19.69
N VAL A 20 -23.30 -16.71 -18.42
CA VAL A 20 -22.31 -16.08 -17.54
C VAL A 20 -20.87 -16.30 -18.03
N ARG A 21 -20.62 -17.38 -18.75
CA ARG A 21 -19.30 -17.69 -19.31
C ARG A 21 -18.96 -16.84 -20.53
N ASN A 22 -19.95 -16.55 -21.37
CA ASN A 22 -19.77 -15.73 -22.56
C ASN A 22 -19.52 -14.24 -22.24
N ASP A 23 -20.10 -13.72 -21.14
CA ASP A 23 -19.87 -12.34 -20.70
C ASP A 23 -18.46 -12.15 -20.12
N PHE A 24 -17.92 -13.17 -19.47
CA PHE A 24 -16.56 -13.14 -18.93
C PHE A 24 -15.51 -13.16 -20.06
N ASP A 25 -15.69 -14.01 -21.05
CA ASP A 25 -14.78 -14.12 -22.19
C ASP A 25 -14.82 -12.87 -23.10
N SER A 26 -15.97 -12.19 -23.20
CA SER A 26 -16.08 -10.94 -23.96
C SER A 26 -15.42 -9.73 -23.28
N GLN A 27 -15.39 -9.69 -21.95
CA GLN A 27 -14.64 -8.66 -21.19
C GLN A 27 -13.14 -8.91 -21.23
N TYR A 28 -12.69 -10.16 -21.21
CA TYR A 28 -11.29 -10.52 -21.32
C TYR A 28 -10.70 -10.28 -22.72
N SER A 29 -11.50 -10.43 -23.77
CA SER A 29 -11.05 -10.17 -25.14
C SER A 29 -10.79 -8.68 -25.41
N ARG A 30 -11.50 -7.76 -24.75
CA ARG A 30 -11.23 -6.30 -24.83
C ARG A 30 -9.97 -5.86 -24.09
N LEU A 31 -9.48 -6.66 -23.14
CA LEU A 31 -8.20 -6.41 -22.44
C LEU A 31 -7.00 -6.92 -23.25
N ASN A 32 -7.22 -7.70 -24.30
CA ASN A 32 -6.19 -8.32 -25.13
C ASN A 32 -5.92 -7.60 -26.47
N GLU A 33 -6.44 -6.40 -26.68
CA GLU A 33 -5.99 -5.57 -27.80
C GLU A 33 -4.56 -5.13 -27.52
N ARG A 34 -3.60 -5.87 -28.13
CA ARG A 34 -2.18 -5.55 -28.02
C ARG A 34 -1.96 -4.19 -28.69
N PRO A 35 -1.29 -3.25 -28.00
CA PRO A 35 -0.77 -2.07 -28.68
C PRO A 35 0.16 -2.49 -29.83
N PRO A 36 0.27 -1.73 -30.92
CA PRO A 36 1.13 -2.07 -32.03
C PRO A 36 2.56 -2.32 -31.58
N ILE A 37 3.17 -3.39 -32.11
CA ILE A 37 4.56 -3.76 -31.81
C ILE A 37 5.45 -2.64 -32.36
N VAL A 38 5.99 -1.81 -31.47
CA VAL A 38 7.08 -0.89 -31.81
C VAL A 38 8.37 -1.70 -31.78
N GLU A 39 9.07 -1.79 -32.90
CA GLU A 39 10.35 -2.49 -33.00
C GLU A 39 11.35 -1.93 -31.98
N ARG A 40 11.96 -2.81 -31.21
CA ARG A 40 12.92 -2.44 -30.17
C ARG A 40 14.24 -1.98 -30.81
N PRO A 41 14.82 -0.87 -30.33
CA PRO A 41 16.23 -0.63 -30.56
C PRO A 41 17.07 -1.71 -29.87
N VAL A 42 18.07 -2.24 -30.57
CA VAL A 42 19.03 -3.22 -30.03
C VAL A 42 19.83 -2.54 -28.92
N TYR A 43 19.63 -2.97 -27.68
CA TYR A 43 20.39 -2.49 -26.53
C TYR A 43 21.82 -3.04 -26.60
N GLN A 44 22.79 -2.17 -26.89
CA GLN A 44 24.18 -2.41 -26.54
C GLN A 44 24.30 -2.21 -25.02
N LYS A 45 24.85 -3.23 -24.31
CA LYS A 45 25.13 -3.15 -22.88
C LYS A 45 26.23 -2.10 -22.66
N GLU A 46 25.83 -0.89 -22.26
CA GLU A 46 26.75 0.02 -21.59
C GLU A 46 26.76 -0.28 -20.07
N PRO A 47 27.89 -0.11 -19.39
CA PRO A 47 27.98 -0.34 -17.96
C PRO A 47 27.05 0.64 -17.26
N ALA A 48 26.35 0.15 -16.22
CA ALA A 48 25.38 0.89 -15.44
C ALA A 48 25.99 2.19 -14.91
N SER A 49 25.75 3.30 -15.62
CA SER A 49 25.90 4.63 -15.08
C SER A 49 24.64 4.92 -14.24
N TYR A 50 24.88 5.27 -13.00
CA TYR A 50 23.88 5.74 -12.06
C TYR A 50 23.06 6.86 -12.71
N ILE A 51 21.77 6.61 -12.97
CA ILE A 51 20.88 7.63 -13.52
C ILE A 51 20.49 8.53 -12.34
N GLU A 52 21.03 9.76 -12.33
CA GLU A 52 20.53 10.82 -11.46
C GLU A 52 19.03 11.01 -11.73
N ARG A 53 18.21 10.86 -10.70
CA ARG A 53 16.77 11.16 -10.78
C ARG A 53 16.60 12.67 -10.98
N PRO A 54 15.70 13.12 -11.87
CA PRO A 54 15.40 14.55 -11.99
C PRO A 54 14.86 15.08 -10.65
N GLN A 55 15.43 16.18 -10.17
CA GLN A 55 15.07 16.82 -8.90
C GLN A 55 13.79 17.66 -8.96
N THR A 56 12.99 17.56 -10.00
CA THR A 56 11.77 18.35 -10.13
C THR A 56 10.59 17.47 -10.50
N ILE A 57 9.77 17.16 -9.50
CA ILE A 57 8.38 16.75 -9.72
C ILE A 57 7.62 18.05 -10.00
N GLU A 58 7.27 18.32 -11.25
CA GLU A 58 6.27 19.32 -11.56
C GLU A 58 4.92 18.83 -10.98
N ARG A 59 4.46 19.51 -9.95
CA ARG A 59 3.19 19.22 -9.28
C ARG A 59 2.07 19.69 -10.19
N HIS A 60 1.18 18.77 -10.56
CA HIS A 60 -0.13 19.13 -11.09
C HIS A 60 -0.99 19.77 -9.98
N ASP A 61 -1.64 20.89 -10.29
CA ASP A 61 -2.25 21.88 -9.41
C ASP A 61 -3.55 21.45 -8.67
N ASP A 62 -3.72 20.19 -8.30
CA ASP A 62 -4.90 19.71 -7.55
C ASP A 62 -4.55 19.12 -6.17
N TYR A 63 -3.44 19.55 -5.58
CA TYR A 63 -3.07 19.14 -4.22
C TYR A 63 -3.35 20.29 -3.25
N ASP A 64 -4.28 20.10 -2.34
CA ASP A 64 -4.28 20.83 -1.08
C ASP A 64 -2.89 20.61 -0.45
N GLU A 65 -2.15 21.71 -0.27
CA GLU A 65 -0.83 21.70 0.35
C GLU A 65 -0.94 21.03 1.72
N LEU A 66 -0.41 19.83 1.84
CA LEU A 66 -0.03 19.31 3.15
C LEU A 66 1.11 20.22 3.63
N VAL A 67 0.76 21.21 4.43
CA VAL A 67 1.73 22.11 5.09
C VAL A 67 2.56 21.24 6.02
N VAL A 68 3.77 20.92 5.60
CA VAL A 68 4.77 20.33 6.49
C VAL A 68 5.23 21.47 7.40
N GLU A 69 4.61 21.61 8.58
CA GLU A 69 5.09 22.55 9.59
C GLU A 69 6.56 22.24 9.92
N GLU A 70 7.37 23.28 10.18
CA GLU A 70 8.76 23.12 10.58
C GLU A 70 8.84 22.24 11.84
N ARG A 71 9.43 21.06 11.70
CA ARG A 71 9.51 20.07 12.78
C ARG A 71 10.58 20.42 13.81
N PRO A 72 10.37 20.08 15.09
CA PRO A 72 11.34 20.37 16.15
C PRO A 72 12.68 19.72 15.89
N GLN A 73 13.76 20.46 16.17
CA GLN A 73 15.11 19.93 16.08
C GLN A 73 15.34 18.87 17.16
N VAL A 74 15.89 17.74 16.78
CA VAL A 74 16.30 16.67 17.71
C VAL A 74 17.36 17.21 18.66
N LYS A 75 17.08 17.19 19.96
CA LYS A 75 17.95 17.78 20.98
C LYS A 75 19.04 16.84 21.50
N GLU A 76 18.92 15.52 21.30
CA GLU A 76 19.89 14.53 21.76
C GLU A 76 20.09 13.40 20.74
N PRO A 77 21.31 12.81 20.66
CA PRO A 77 21.54 11.66 19.80
C PRO A 77 20.70 10.46 20.28
N LEU A 78 20.09 9.77 19.32
CA LEU A 78 19.28 8.58 19.57
C LEU A 78 20.12 7.49 20.25
N GLN A 79 19.66 7.02 21.41
CA GLN A 79 20.30 5.93 22.15
C GLN A 79 19.53 4.63 21.93
N PHE A 80 20.11 3.71 21.17
CA PHE A 80 19.57 2.37 20.99
C PHE A 80 20.33 1.38 21.88
N ASN A 81 19.62 0.38 22.41
CA ASN A 81 20.27 -0.74 23.08
C ASN A 81 21.01 -1.59 22.02
N PRO A 82 22.33 -1.79 22.14
CA PRO A 82 23.10 -2.60 21.18
C PRO A 82 22.58 -4.03 21.00
N LYS A 83 21.81 -4.56 21.97
CA LYS A 83 21.17 -5.87 21.87
C LYS A 83 19.95 -5.91 20.93
N ASP A 84 19.39 -4.76 20.61
CA ASP A 84 18.17 -4.68 19.80
C ASP A 84 18.46 -4.77 18.30
N ASN A 85 19.75 -4.71 17.89
CA ASN A 85 20.17 -4.81 16.49
C ASN A 85 19.37 -3.87 15.56
N ILE A 86 19.17 -2.62 16.01
CA ILE A 86 18.49 -1.59 15.20
C ILE A 86 19.53 -0.88 14.34
N GLN A 87 19.26 -0.78 13.04
CA GLN A 87 20.06 0.02 12.11
C GLN A 87 19.35 1.35 11.86
N PHE A 88 19.99 2.43 12.28
CA PHE A 88 19.46 3.77 12.17
C PHE A 88 20.41 4.65 11.36
N GLY A 89 19.93 5.32 10.33
CA GLY A 89 20.75 6.15 9.47
C GLY A 89 21.50 5.35 8.40
N VAL A 90 20.83 4.40 7.74
CA VAL A 90 21.43 3.66 6.63
C VAL A 90 21.61 4.60 5.44
N GLU A 91 22.86 4.81 5.03
CA GLU A 91 23.22 5.62 3.88
C GLU A 91 22.87 4.90 2.57
N TYR A 92 22.21 5.60 1.67
CA TYR A 92 21.93 5.13 0.32
C TYR A 92 22.54 6.04 -0.76
N SER A 93 23.01 7.22 -0.34
CA SER A 93 23.70 8.21 -1.17
C SER A 93 24.73 8.98 -0.33
N PRO A 94 25.86 9.42 -0.92
CA PRO A 94 26.85 10.25 -0.21
C PRO A 94 26.32 11.59 0.30
N SER A 95 25.21 12.08 -0.26
CA SER A 95 24.56 13.33 0.16
C SER A 95 23.39 13.11 1.13
N SER A 96 23.07 11.87 1.45
CA SER A 96 21.96 11.54 2.35
C SER A 96 22.19 12.06 3.77
N LYS A 97 21.13 12.52 4.43
CA LYS A 97 21.18 13.11 5.76
C LYS A 97 20.64 12.12 6.81
N PRO A 98 21.17 12.11 8.03
CA PRO A 98 20.65 11.27 9.10
C PRO A 98 19.14 11.46 9.26
N PRO A 99 18.40 10.39 9.61
CA PRO A 99 16.97 10.49 9.84
C PRO A 99 16.68 11.38 11.06
N VAL A 100 15.51 12.02 11.02
CA VAL A 100 15.00 12.84 12.12
C VAL A 100 13.81 12.13 12.74
N ILE A 101 13.77 12.03 14.07
CA ILE A 101 12.65 11.43 14.78
C ILE A 101 12.22 12.33 15.93
N GLY A 102 10.92 12.46 16.13
CA GLY A 102 10.34 13.25 17.21
C GLY A 102 10.51 12.61 18.59
N ASN A 103 9.70 13.04 19.54
CA ASN A 103 9.78 12.59 20.92
C ASN A 103 8.97 11.32 21.17
N ASN A 104 9.26 10.62 22.30
CA ASN A 104 8.45 9.52 22.82
C ASN A 104 8.26 8.35 21.83
N TYR A 105 9.29 8.00 21.09
CA TYR A 105 9.27 6.88 20.16
C TYR A 105 9.63 5.54 20.80
N THR A 106 9.18 4.45 20.17
CA THR A 106 9.59 3.07 20.50
C THR A 106 9.90 2.31 19.22
N ILE A 107 11.17 2.02 18.97
CA ILE A 107 11.61 1.20 17.83
C ILE A 107 12.08 -0.15 18.37
N ARG A 108 11.48 -1.24 17.86
CA ARG A 108 11.78 -2.60 18.29
C ARG A 108 12.89 -3.22 17.45
N SER A 109 13.45 -4.33 17.97
CA SER A 109 14.63 -4.99 17.42
C SER A 109 14.53 -5.35 15.95
N ASN A 110 15.70 -5.38 15.30
CA ASN A 110 15.94 -5.67 13.89
C ASN A 110 15.24 -4.71 12.92
N SER A 111 14.84 -3.53 13.37
CA SER A 111 14.30 -2.50 12.48
C SER A 111 15.43 -1.74 11.78
N ILE A 112 15.16 -1.32 10.55
CA ILE A 112 16.11 -0.61 9.69
C ILE A 112 15.44 0.70 9.23
N ILE A 113 16.08 1.83 9.53
CA ILE A 113 15.62 3.16 9.13
C ILE A 113 16.73 3.84 8.34
N TYR A 114 16.41 4.23 7.12
CA TYR A 114 17.35 4.86 6.20
C TYR A 114 17.54 6.35 6.50
N ASN A 115 18.57 6.92 5.91
CA ASN A 115 18.75 8.37 5.84
C ASN A 115 17.60 9.04 5.08
N ASP A 116 17.43 10.36 5.26
CA ASP A 116 16.36 11.18 4.70
C ASP A 116 14.93 10.72 5.08
N VAL A 117 14.81 10.03 6.23
CA VAL A 117 13.53 9.69 6.84
C VAL A 117 13.21 10.72 7.91
N VAL A 118 11.97 11.20 7.93
CA VAL A 118 11.47 12.13 8.96
C VAL A 118 10.25 11.53 9.64
N ILE A 119 10.27 11.46 10.97
CA ILE A 119 9.25 10.82 11.79
C ILE A 119 8.82 11.79 12.89
N GLY A 120 7.53 11.91 13.13
CA GLY A 120 6.94 12.74 14.19
C GLY A 120 7.03 12.13 15.59
N ASP A 121 6.22 12.66 16.49
CA ASP A 121 6.16 12.25 17.90
C ASP A 121 5.35 10.96 18.10
N ASN A 122 5.57 10.28 19.25
CA ASN A 122 4.83 9.06 19.67
C ASN A 122 4.92 7.89 18.68
N PHE A 123 5.96 7.83 17.88
CA PHE A 123 6.16 6.78 16.88
C PHE A 123 6.44 5.42 17.51
N ARG A 124 5.80 4.36 17.01
CA ARG A 124 6.00 3.00 17.52
C ARG A 124 6.17 1.99 16.39
N THR A 125 7.13 1.08 16.55
CA THR A 125 7.26 -0.05 15.61
C THR A 125 7.05 -1.39 16.30
N GLY A 126 6.65 -2.40 15.52
CA GLY A 126 6.92 -3.82 15.80
C GLY A 126 8.38 -4.17 15.51
N HIS A 127 8.69 -5.46 15.49
CA HIS A 127 10.03 -5.98 15.14
C HIS A 127 10.23 -6.05 13.61
N ASN A 128 11.48 -5.99 13.14
CA ASN A 128 11.86 -6.20 11.74
C ASN A 128 11.16 -5.23 10.77
N VAL A 129 10.97 -3.98 11.15
CA VAL A 129 10.38 -2.94 10.30
C VAL A 129 11.46 -2.34 9.43
N VAL A 130 11.18 -2.13 8.14
CA VAL A 130 12.08 -1.42 7.22
C VAL A 130 11.40 -0.15 6.75
N ILE A 131 12.07 0.99 6.94
CA ILE A 131 11.62 2.31 6.45
C ILE A 131 12.74 2.88 5.59
N ARG A 132 12.46 3.01 4.29
CA ARG A 132 13.44 3.49 3.34
C ARG A 132 13.41 5.01 3.18
N GLU A 133 14.39 5.49 2.44
CA GLU A 133 14.71 6.90 2.20
C GLU A 133 13.53 7.75 1.73
N ASN A 134 13.60 9.06 1.95
CA ASN A 134 12.60 10.07 1.54
C ASN A 134 11.18 9.78 2.07
N THR A 135 11.09 9.09 3.22
CA THR A 135 9.80 8.79 3.84
C THR A 135 9.49 9.79 4.94
N ASN A 136 8.29 10.37 4.88
CA ASN A 136 7.78 11.28 5.91
C ASN A 136 6.63 10.61 6.67
N ILE A 137 6.72 10.57 7.99
CA ILE A 137 5.74 9.95 8.90
C ILE A 137 5.31 10.98 9.93
N GLY A 138 4.00 11.14 10.12
CA GLY A 138 3.42 12.06 11.10
C GLY A 138 3.52 11.59 12.53
N ASP A 139 2.70 12.19 13.40
CA ASP A 139 2.61 11.89 14.82
C ASP A 139 1.67 10.71 15.10
N ASP A 140 1.84 10.04 16.25
CA ASP A 140 0.97 8.94 16.74
C ASP A 140 0.87 7.76 15.77
N VAL A 141 1.95 7.42 15.07
CA VAL A 141 1.96 6.35 14.06
C VAL A 141 2.48 5.04 14.64
N LEU A 142 1.76 3.94 14.35
CA LEU A 142 2.16 2.57 14.65
C LEU A 142 2.46 1.81 13.37
N ILE A 143 3.66 1.21 13.27
CA ILE A 143 4.07 0.31 12.19
C ILE A 143 4.26 -1.10 12.74
N GLY A 144 3.46 -2.05 12.28
CA GLY A 144 3.46 -3.44 12.73
C GLY A 144 4.71 -4.24 12.32
N THR A 145 4.91 -5.36 12.97
CA THR A 145 6.06 -6.27 12.74
C THR A 145 6.17 -6.72 11.28
N ASN A 146 7.40 -6.83 10.75
CA ASN A 146 7.73 -7.24 9.38
C ASN A 146 7.12 -6.34 8.28
N THR A 147 6.74 -5.13 8.59
CA THR A 147 6.23 -4.17 7.60
C THR A 147 7.39 -3.51 6.87
N VAL A 148 7.24 -3.38 5.55
CA VAL A 148 8.20 -2.70 4.69
C VAL A 148 7.54 -1.47 4.07
N ILE A 149 8.18 -0.33 4.27
CA ILE A 149 7.84 0.95 3.64
C ILE A 149 8.99 1.31 2.72
N GLU A 150 8.70 1.29 1.42
CA GLU A 150 9.68 1.70 0.40
C GLU A 150 9.86 3.23 0.44
N GLY A 151 10.87 3.73 -0.27
CA GLY A 151 11.17 5.16 -0.29
C GLY A 151 10.09 6.03 -0.95
N ASP A 152 10.20 7.35 -0.78
CA ASP A 152 9.30 8.34 -1.36
C ASP A 152 7.82 8.14 -0.90
N VAL A 153 7.60 7.89 0.40
CA VAL A 153 6.27 7.64 1.00
C VAL A 153 5.90 8.75 1.97
N ILE A 154 4.63 9.13 1.97
CA ILE A 154 4.06 10.08 2.94
C ILE A 154 3.00 9.36 3.77
N ILE A 155 3.13 9.45 5.10
CA ILE A 155 2.17 8.91 6.07
C ILE A 155 1.79 10.04 7.02
N GLY A 156 0.48 10.29 7.14
CA GLY A 156 -0.08 11.31 8.03
C GLY A 156 -0.04 10.96 9.51
N ASN A 157 -0.85 11.63 10.29
CA ASN A 157 -0.96 11.45 11.74
C ASN A 157 -2.01 10.39 12.11
N ASP A 158 -1.94 9.84 13.33
CA ASP A 158 -2.93 8.87 13.82
C ASP A 158 -3.10 7.68 12.88
N VAL A 159 -2.00 7.12 12.35
CA VAL A 159 -2.05 6.00 11.41
C VAL A 159 -1.62 4.70 12.09
N SER A 160 -2.44 3.65 11.89
CA SER A 160 -2.14 2.33 12.40
C SER A 160 -1.95 1.32 11.25
N ILE A 161 -0.69 0.95 10.99
CA ILE A 161 -0.31 -0.06 10.00
C ILE A 161 0.02 -1.34 10.75
N GLN A 162 -0.69 -2.42 10.43
CA GLN A 162 -0.52 -3.70 11.10
C GLN A 162 0.65 -4.51 10.50
N SER A 163 0.88 -5.72 11.02
CA SER A 163 2.03 -6.55 10.65
C SER A 163 1.99 -7.07 9.21
N ASN A 164 3.18 -7.28 8.63
CA ASN A 164 3.39 -7.85 7.29
C ASN A 164 2.76 -7.02 6.15
N VAL A 165 2.69 -5.71 6.30
CA VAL A 165 2.20 -4.80 5.26
C VAL A 165 3.35 -4.41 4.34
N TYR A 166 3.08 -4.33 3.04
CA TYR A 166 4.03 -3.79 2.06
C TYR A 166 3.47 -2.51 1.45
N ILE A 167 4.22 -1.42 1.56
CA ILE A 167 3.89 -0.10 1.03
C ILE A 167 4.96 0.30 0.01
N PRO A 168 4.63 0.38 -1.28
CA PRO A 168 5.57 0.69 -2.34
C PRO A 168 5.88 2.19 -2.43
N THR A 169 6.89 2.54 -3.20
CA THR A 169 7.24 3.94 -3.49
C THR A 169 6.10 4.74 -4.09
N ASN A 170 6.11 6.05 -3.86
CA ASN A 170 5.10 7.02 -4.32
C ASN A 170 3.70 6.78 -3.73
N SER A 171 3.65 6.18 -2.53
CA SER A 171 2.40 5.99 -1.78
C SER A 171 2.09 7.18 -0.88
N VAL A 172 0.81 7.51 -0.75
CA VAL A 172 0.32 8.52 0.19
C VAL A 172 -0.75 7.91 1.08
N ILE A 173 -0.55 8.00 2.40
CA ILE A 173 -1.48 7.55 3.43
C ILE A 173 -1.79 8.78 4.29
N GLU A 174 -3.03 9.23 4.25
CA GLU A 174 -3.48 10.39 5.02
C GLU A 174 -3.76 10.04 6.49
N ASP A 175 -4.23 11.03 7.25
CA ASP A 175 -4.45 10.89 8.70
C ASP A 175 -5.56 9.88 9.04
N ASN A 176 -5.50 9.35 10.26
CA ASN A 176 -6.52 8.50 10.86
C ASN A 176 -6.84 7.25 10.03
N VAL A 177 -5.85 6.68 9.34
CA VAL A 177 -6.00 5.49 8.49
C VAL A 177 -5.63 4.23 9.26
N PHE A 178 -6.44 3.19 9.11
CA PHE A 178 -6.13 1.84 9.56
C PHE A 178 -5.77 0.93 8.38
N ILE A 179 -4.63 0.24 8.47
CA ILE A 179 -4.21 -0.77 7.49
C ILE A 179 -4.04 -2.12 8.19
N GLY A 180 -4.92 -3.06 7.87
CA GLY A 180 -4.94 -4.41 8.42
C GLY A 180 -3.73 -5.25 8.01
N PRO A 181 -3.45 -6.35 8.74
CA PRO A 181 -2.26 -7.16 8.53
C PRO A 181 -2.25 -7.81 7.14
N CYS A 182 -1.05 -8.01 6.60
CA CYS A 182 -0.83 -8.63 5.30
C CYS A 182 -1.47 -7.88 4.12
N ALA A 183 -1.81 -6.61 4.26
CA ALA A 183 -2.20 -5.78 3.12
C ALA A 183 -0.98 -5.55 2.22
N CYS A 184 -1.18 -5.69 0.91
CA CYS A 184 -0.14 -5.54 -0.09
C CYS A 184 -0.57 -4.51 -1.14
N PHE A 185 0.21 -3.46 -1.27
CA PHE A 185 -0.02 -2.42 -2.27
C PHE A 185 1.00 -2.56 -3.41
N THR A 186 0.58 -2.27 -4.65
CA THR A 186 1.47 -2.27 -5.80
C THR A 186 1.52 -0.90 -6.46
N ASN A 187 2.63 -0.57 -7.11
CA ASN A 187 2.85 0.69 -7.82
C ASN A 187 3.18 0.49 -9.30
N ASP A 188 3.37 -0.75 -9.74
CA ASP A 188 3.70 -1.09 -11.11
C ASP A 188 2.53 -1.80 -11.80
N LYS A 189 1.87 -1.12 -12.75
CA LYS A 189 0.75 -1.66 -13.52
C LYS A 189 1.19 -2.70 -14.55
N TYR A 190 2.42 -2.56 -15.07
CA TYR A 190 2.96 -3.42 -16.13
C TYR A 190 4.36 -3.92 -15.74
N PRO A 191 4.46 -4.79 -14.71
CA PRO A 191 5.73 -5.13 -14.07
C PRO A 191 6.84 -5.45 -15.06
N VAL A 192 7.90 -4.63 -15.06
CA VAL A 192 9.10 -4.72 -15.89
C VAL A 192 8.87 -4.80 -17.41
N ARG A 193 7.70 -4.38 -17.91
CA ARG A 193 7.36 -4.45 -19.33
C ARG A 193 7.62 -3.18 -20.10
N ILE A 194 7.36 -2.02 -19.49
CA ILE A 194 7.53 -0.70 -20.08
C ILE A 194 8.09 0.25 -19.02
N ASN A 195 8.80 1.28 -19.47
CA ASN A 195 9.31 2.33 -18.59
C ASN A 195 8.23 3.41 -18.45
N TYR A 196 7.83 3.71 -17.23
CA TYR A 196 6.92 4.79 -16.86
C TYR A 196 7.10 5.11 -15.37
N GLU A 197 6.52 6.22 -14.94
CA GLU A 197 6.53 6.60 -13.54
C GLU A 197 5.65 5.64 -12.72
N LEU A 198 6.24 5.06 -11.67
CA LEU A 198 5.52 4.15 -10.76
C LEU A 198 4.55 4.97 -9.90
N GLN A 199 3.32 4.51 -9.80
CA GLN A 199 2.26 5.19 -9.06
C GLN A 199 1.77 4.33 -7.90
N GLY A 200 2.15 4.71 -6.69
CA GLY A 200 1.66 4.10 -5.45
C GLY A 200 0.17 4.40 -5.20
N PRO A 201 -0.43 3.69 -4.24
CA PRO A 201 -1.81 3.93 -3.82
C PRO A 201 -1.93 5.26 -3.05
N ARG A 202 -3.15 5.79 -3.03
CA ARG A 202 -3.55 6.91 -2.18
C ARG A 202 -4.65 6.46 -1.24
N ILE A 203 -4.39 6.50 0.05
CA ILE A 203 -5.35 6.13 1.09
C ILE A 203 -5.76 7.39 1.81
N ARG A 204 -6.99 7.82 1.58
CA ARG A 204 -7.51 9.08 2.11
C ARG A 204 -7.87 8.95 3.59
N ARG A 205 -8.00 10.10 4.23
CA ARG A 205 -8.29 10.26 5.66
C ARG A 205 -9.40 9.33 6.15
N GLY A 206 -9.16 8.69 7.28
CA GLY A 206 -10.15 7.86 7.97
C GLY A 206 -10.53 6.57 7.24
N ALA A 207 -9.86 6.20 6.15
CA ALA A 207 -10.11 4.94 5.47
C ALA A 207 -9.65 3.75 6.32
N SER A 208 -10.36 2.62 6.19
CA SER A 208 -10.05 1.36 6.88
C SER A 208 -9.79 0.26 5.87
N ILE A 209 -8.58 -0.29 5.90
CA ILE A 209 -8.15 -1.37 5.01
C ILE A 209 -8.15 -2.69 5.79
N GLY A 210 -8.95 -3.66 5.35
CA GLY A 210 -9.01 -5.00 5.94
C GLY A 210 -7.73 -5.80 5.67
N GLY A 211 -7.48 -6.81 6.50
CA GLY A 211 -6.30 -7.66 6.35
C GLY A 211 -6.30 -8.47 5.05
N ASN A 212 -5.10 -8.87 4.61
CA ASN A 212 -4.89 -9.69 3.41
C ASN A 212 -5.54 -9.13 2.13
N THR A 213 -5.54 -7.80 1.99
CA THR A 213 -6.03 -7.10 0.80
C THR A 213 -4.90 -6.90 -0.20
N THR A 214 -5.23 -6.82 -1.49
CA THR A 214 -4.27 -6.48 -2.55
C THR A 214 -4.79 -5.31 -3.36
N PHE A 215 -3.92 -4.31 -3.59
CA PHE A 215 -4.24 -3.12 -4.36
C PHE A 215 -3.40 -3.05 -5.63
N LEU A 216 -4.05 -2.83 -6.76
CA LEU A 216 -3.33 -2.53 -7.99
C LEU A 216 -2.79 -1.09 -7.96
N SER A 217 -1.81 -0.83 -8.82
CA SER A 217 -1.16 0.48 -8.89
C SER A 217 -2.15 1.61 -9.19
N ASN A 218 -1.86 2.80 -8.66
CA ASN A 218 -2.66 4.02 -8.86
C ASN A 218 -4.12 3.91 -8.39
N VAL A 219 -4.39 3.07 -7.39
CA VAL A 219 -5.72 2.99 -6.77
C VAL A 219 -5.83 4.02 -5.66
N GLU A 220 -6.91 4.78 -5.65
CA GLU A 220 -7.29 5.65 -4.54
C GLU A 220 -8.41 5.01 -3.70
N VAL A 221 -8.26 5.04 -2.38
CA VAL A 221 -9.31 4.70 -1.42
C VAL A 221 -9.78 5.99 -0.79
N GLY A 222 -11.03 6.37 -1.09
CA GLY A 222 -11.62 7.64 -0.65
C GLY A 222 -11.80 7.76 0.85
N GLU A 223 -12.04 8.98 1.30
CA GLU A 223 -12.23 9.33 2.71
C GLU A 223 -13.28 8.45 3.40
N GLY A 224 -12.96 7.93 4.58
CA GLY A 224 -13.87 7.09 5.36
C GLY A 224 -14.34 5.82 4.65
N ALA A 225 -13.73 5.42 3.53
CA ALA A 225 -14.06 4.19 2.85
C ALA A 225 -13.54 2.97 3.60
N ILE A 226 -14.20 1.83 3.43
CA ILE A 226 -13.80 0.55 4.02
C ILE A 226 -13.47 -0.44 2.90
N VAL A 227 -12.33 -1.09 3.00
CA VAL A 227 -11.97 -2.25 2.17
C VAL A 227 -12.04 -3.50 3.03
N ALA A 228 -12.90 -4.44 2.66
CA ALA A 228 -13.08 -5.69 3.41
C ALA A 228 -11.84 -6.59 3.30
N ALA A 229 -11.58 -7.38 4.35
CA ALA A 229 -10.48 -8.33 4.34
C ALA A 229 -10.52 -9.26 3.12
N GLY A 230 -9.35 -9.58 2.56
CA GLY A 230 -9.19 -10.45 1.40
C GLY A 230 -9.66 -9.85 0.07
N ALA A 231 -10.02 -8.57 0.01
CA ALA A 231 -10.42 -7.93 -1.24
C ALA A 231 -9.24 -7.68 -2.18
N ILE A 232 -9.46 -7.82 -3.49
CA ILE A 232 -8.52 -7.35 -4.53
C ILE A 232 -9.10 -6.10 -5.16
N VAL A 233 -8.47 -4.95 -4.87
CA VAL A 233 -8.95 -3.62 -5.30
C VAL A 233 -8.26 -3.25 -6.61
N ILE A 234 -9.03 -3.27 -7.69
CA ILE A 234 -8.54 -3.00 -9.04
C ILE A 234 -8.97 -1.63 -9.58
N HIS A 235 -9.89 -0.95 -8.86
CA HIS A 235 -10.39 0.38 -9.18
C HIS A 235 -10.49 1.22 -7.91
N SER A 236 -10.40 2.53 -8.04
CA SER A 236 -10.54 3.47 -6.92
C SER A 236 -11.89 3.33 -6.22
N VAL A 237 -11.89 3.48 -4.90
CA VAL A 237 -13.06 3.35 -4.02
C VAL A 237 -13.52 4.75 -3.64
N PRO A 238 -14.76 5.16 -3.96
CA PRO A 238 -15.27 6.48 -3.59
C PRO A 238 -15.33 6.69 -2.07
N PRO A 239 -15.36 7.96 -1.59
CA PRO A 239 -15.52 8.27 -0.17
C PRO A 239 -16.77 7.62 0.42
N PHE A 240 -16.65 7.05 1.63
CA PHE A 240 -17.74 6.39 2.36
C PHE A 240 -18.37 5.21 1.60
N TYR A 241 -17.56 4.46 0.85
CA TYR A 241 -17.97 3.23 0.19
C TYR A 241 -17.25 2.03 0.79
N LEU A 242 -17.85 0.85 0.62
CA LEU A 242 -17.32 -0.46 0.94
C LEU A 242 -16.84 -1.14 -0.34
N ALA A 243 -15.57 -1.55 -0.38
CA ALA A 243 -15.03 -2.44 -1.40
C ALA A 243 -14.91 -3.85 -0.84
N ILE A 244 -15.50 -4.86 -1.49
CA ILE A 244 -15.54 -6.24 -1.00
C ILE A 244 -15.46 -7.27 -2.11
N GLY A 245 -14.66 -8.31 -1.90
CA GLY A 245 -14.54 -9.48 -2.79
C GLY A 245 -13.34 -9.44 -3.72
N THR A 246 -13.27 -10.42 -4.64
CA THR A 246 -12.16 -10.66 -5.57
C THR A 246 -12.70 -10.94 -6.97
N PRO A 247 -12.63 -9.98 -7.92
CA PRO A 247 -12.25 -8.58 -7.71
C PRO A 247 -13.25 -7.81 -6.82
N ALA A 248 -12.82 -6.73 -6.20
CA ALA A 248 -13.65 -5.97 -5.27
C ALA A 248 -14.84 -5.32 -5.98
N ARG A 249 -16.03 -5.47 -5.41
CA ARG A 249 -17.25 -4.76 -5.78
C ARG A 249 -17.48 -3.62 -4.83
N ILE A 250 -17.89 -2.47 -5.34
CA ILE A 250 -18.05 -1.23 -4.59
C ILE A 250 -19.53 -1.03 -4.27
N LYS A 251 -19.83 -0.73 -3.00
CA LYS A 251 -21.19 -0.49 -2.48
C LYS A 251 -21.16 0.73 -1.55
N PRO A 252 -22.24 1.51 -1.46
CA PRO A 252 -22.36 2.55 -0.43
C PRO A 252 -22.18 1.96 0.97
N LEU A 253 -21.45 2.67 1.81
CA LEU A 253 -21.27 2.27 3.21
C LEU A 253 -22.56 2.55 3.98
N PRO A 254 -23.05 1.62 4.82
CA PRO A 254 -24.17 1.88 5.73
C PRO A 254 -23.89 3.07 6.65
N ASP A 255 -24.91 3.89 6.96
CA ASP A 255 -24.71 5.15 7.70
C ASP A 255 -24.07 4.96 9.08
N HIS A 256 -24.37 3.86 9.78
CA HIS A 256 -23.77 3.56 11.09
C HIS A 256 -22.27 3.25 11.06
N LEU A 257 -21.70 3.03 9.87
CA LEU A 257 -20.25 2.82 9.65
C LEU A 257 -19.53 4.06 9.12
N LYS A 258 -20.25 5.15 8.84
CA LYS A 258 -19.68 6.43 8.42
C LYS A 258 -19.20 7.23 9.63
N VAL A 259 -18.39 6.61 10.46
CA VAL A 259 -17.81 7.19 11.68
C VAL A 259 -16.29 7.16 11.61
N PRO A 260 -15.58 8.10 12.26
CA PRO A 260 -14.13 8.09 12.31
C PRO A 260 -13.55 6.80 12.91
N ASN A 261 -12.36 6.42 12.45
CA ASN A 261 -11.57 5.38 13.09
C ASN A 261 -11.26 5.76 14.55
N LYS A 262 -11.21 4.76 15.42
CA LYS A 262 -10.81 4.90 16.83
C LYS A 262 -9.46 4.19 16.99
N LEU A 263 -8.38 4.88 16.63
CA LEU A 263 -7.01 4.35 16.64
C LEU A 263 -6.28 4.64 17.95
#